data_3b3acbea3c9572970e79f8cc3eef18d1
#
_entry.id   3b3acbea3c9572970e79f8cc3eef18d1
#
_cell.length_a   1.000
_cell.length_b   1.000
_cell.length_c   1.000
_cell.angle_alpha   90.00
_cell.angle_beta   90.00
_cell.angle_gamma   90.00
#
_symmetry.space_group_name_H-M   'P 1'
#
loop_
_entity.id
_entity.type
_entity.pdbx_description
1 polymer ?
#
loop_
_entity_poly.entity_id
_entity_poly.type
_entity_poly.pdbx_seq_one_letter_code
_entity_poly.pdbx_strand_id
1 'polypeptide(L)'
;MGRKPLKHTYKEHCPKSSPDNLAFRARTVSNALKDDRLQQALWKMSEQSFLFWLNTFVWTYDAKGDKYQELGYTSPHMPFISFDYQDDHAVELQEAIEEGHNLAIEKSRDMGESWLIIAVFTWFWLFRGAGNDFLLGSRKQQYVDELGNMSALMPKARYIIKRLPNWMLPKGFTLGNQSEWDNYNRLINPVTGCVISGEANNNNFGTAGRYKAVLFDELAKWEHTDRAAWESASDTTSCKIAVSSAWGERGIFFELIHQKAGAIKPIRLIWKLHPLKDDEWYAEQKRTRSKADMSSNVDINYATSVEGQAFPDFDLNIQGLEEDPYDQGRPIQMECDFNIRPMSWSLSHEIKGDDFYFAEVVDDERTTTAAHMHEFLERYSIHKNKVLYLYGDFSGKAGSTKGYEADYDIIKRMAKNVNWEVVDMTNESNPSHRLSLEVCSKRLYDWADNGHTHCYFWKEGVPRLCMSMAQTKRKGGGILKDGAEHSSDGFRYGQVTRHGHEIDEQEFNGVSRY
;
A
#
# COMPACT_ATOMS: atom_id res chain seq x y z
N MET A 1 -28.55 31.47 15.81
CA MET A 1 -27.57 32.16 14.92
C MET A 1 -26.19 31.64 15.25
N GLY A 2 -25.74 30.63 14.53
CA GLY A 2 -24.39 30.06 14.67
C GLY A 2 -23.34 31.07 14.22
N ARG A 3 -22.37 31.34 15.08
CA ARG A 3 -21.19 32.10 14.70
C ARG A 3 -20.46 31.30 13.61
N LYS A 4 -20.30 31.88 12.41
CA LYS A 4 -19.40 31.34 11.40
C LYS A 4 -18.03 31.09 12.03
N PRO A 5 -17.37 29.91 11.82
CA PRO A 5 -16.05 29.68 12.31
C PRO A 5 -15.12 30.80 11.84
N LEU A 6 -14.26 31.29 12.74
CA LEU A 6 -13.26 32.31 12.43
C LEU A 6 -12.21 31.65 11.52
N LYS A 7 -12.45 31.62 10.21
CA LYS A 7 -11.51 31.12 9.22
C LYS A 7 -10.23 31.96 9.32
N HIS A 8 -9.14 31.29 9.70
CA HIS A 8 -7.76 31.78 9.56
C HIS A 8 -7.22 32.87 10.48
N THR A 9 -7.95 33.37 11.49
CA THR A 9 -7.41 34.36 12.46
C THR A 9 -6.22 33.83 13.29
N TYR A 10 -6.06 32.50 13.39
CA TYR A 10 -4.92 31.90 14.10
C TYR A 10 -3.56 32.25 13.44
N LYS A 11 -3.51 32.50 12.13
CA LYS A 11 -2.27 32.86 11.40
C LYS A 11 -1.65 34.16 11.92
N GLU A 12 -2.44 35.05 12.51
CA GLU A 12 -1.96 36.27 13.15
C GLU A 12 -1.20 35.96 14.44
N HIS A 13 -1.43 34.81 15.05
CA HIS A 13 -0.86 34.43 16.34
C HIS A 13 0.21 33.32 16.22
N CYS A 14 0.16 32.47 15.19
CA CYS A 14 1.04 31.31 15.02
C CYS A 14 1.90 31.47 13.77
N PRO A 15 3.21 31.67 13.91
CA PRO A 15 4.12 31.68 12.75
C PRO A 15 4.08 30.35 11.98
N LYS A 16 4.17 30.42 10.66
CA LYS A 16 4.19 29.26 9.77
C LYS A 16 5.60 28.81 9.38
N SER A 17 6.60 29.66 9.53
CA SER A 17 7.99 29.22 9.34
C SER A 17 8.45 28.35 10.51
N SER A 18 9.20 27.29 10.24
CA SER A 18 9.61 26.33 11.25
C SER A 18 10.43 26.98 12.38
N PRO A 19 11.48 27.78 12.12
CA PRO A 19 12.26 28.41 13.18
C PRO A 19 11.44 29.36 14.05
N ASP A 20 10.60 30.19 13.42
CA ASP A 20 9.77 31.16 14.16
C ASP A 20 8.69 30.46 14.98
N ASN A 21 8.09 29.38 14.45
CA ASN A 21 7.09 28.60 15.17
C ASN A 21 7.70 27.89 16.38
N LEU A 22 8.89 27.30 16.25
CA LEU A 22 9.59 26.68 17.37
C LEU A 22 9.91 27.72 18.48
N ALA A 23 10.42 28.88 18.09
CA ALA A 23 10.67 29.97 19.02
C ALA A 23 9.39 30.49 19.69
N PHE A 24 8.30 30.61 18.93
CA PHE A 24 6.98 30.97 19.43
C PHE A 24 6.47 29.95 20.46
N ARG A 25 6.49 28.64 20.12
CA ARG A 25 6.07 27.54 21.02
C ARG A 25 6.87 27.57 22.33
N ALA A 26 8.19 27.67 22.24
CA ALA A 26 9.08 27.69 23.40
C ALA A 26 8.76 28.87 24.33
N ARG A 27 8.59 30.07 23.77
CA ARG A 27 8.22 31.28 24.56
C ARG A 27 6.83 31.13 25.17
N THR A 28 5.84 30.66 24.40
CA THR A 28 4.47 30.51 24.86
C THR A 28 4.37 29.53 26.03
N VAL A 29 4.99 28.36 25.92
CA VAL A 29 5.00 27.36 27.00
C VAL A 29 5.81 27.86 28.21
N SER A 30 6.98 28.43 28.00
CA SER A 30 7.82 28.96 29.10
C SER A 30 7.15 30.09 29.90
N ASN A 31 6.44 30.99 29.21
CA ASN A 31 5.69 32.05 29.87
C ASN A 31 4.46 31.49 30.61
N ALA A 32 3.75 30.56 30.02
CA ALA A 32 2.60 29.94 30.65
C ALA A 32 2.94 29.14 31.91
N LEU A 33 4.15 28.58 32.01
CA LEU A 33 4.60 27.89 33.23
C LEU A 33 4.73 28.83 34.44
N LYS A 34 4.76 30.14 34.22
CA LYS A 34 4.92 31.16 35.25
C LYS A 34 3.66 31.99 35.51
N ASP A 35 2.61 31.78 34.74
CA ASP A 35 1.40 32.59 34.77
C ASP A 35 0.14 31.75 34.51
N ASP A 36 -0.60 31.46 35.57
CA ASP A 36 -1.87 30.68 35.51
C ASP A 36 -2.95 31.39 34.70
N ARG A 37 -2.95 32.72 34.63
CA ARG A 37 -3.92 33.47 33.80
C ARG A 37 -3.61 33.26 32.32
N LEU A 38 -2.33 33.20 31.97
CA LEU A 38 -1.90 32.90 30.61
C LEU A 38 -2.26 31.46 30.24
N GLN A 39 -2.10 30.49 31.16
CA GLN A 39 -2.54 29.11 30.93
C GLN A 39 -4.03 29.06 30.61
N GLN A 40 -4.87 29.70 31.40
CA GLN A 40 -6.33 29.77 31.18
C GLN A 40 -6.67 30.44 29.84
N ALA A 41 -6.00 31.53 29.48
CA ALA A 41 -6.19 32.21 28.20
C ALA A 41 -5.82 31.31 27.01
N LEU A 42 -4.67 30.66 27.07
CA LEU A 42 -4.21 29.71 26.03
C LEU A 42 -5.11 28.48 25.92
N TRP A 43 -5.59 27.96 27.06
CA TRP A 43 -6.57 26.87 27.08
C TRP A 43 -7.85 27.29 26.34
N LYS A 44 -8.37 28.49 26.64
CA LYS A 44 -9.58 29.01 26.00
C LYS A 44 -9.39 29.30 24.51
N MET A 45 -8.25 29.84 24.11
CA MET A 45 -7.92 30.01 22.68
C MET A 45 -7.85 28.66 21.96
N SER A 46 -7.27 27.65 22.60
CA SER A 46 -7.19 26.28 22.08
C SER A 46 -8.57 25.63 21.98
N GLU A 47 -9.44 25.81 22.96
CA GLU A 47 -10.84 25.36 22.92
C GLU A 47 -11.65 26.00 21.78
N GLN A 48 -11.40 27.27 21.50
CA GLN A 48 -12.11 28.02 20.47
C GLN A 48 -11.58 27.79 19.06
N SER A 49 -10.31 27.42 18.91
CA SER A 49 -9.65 27.25 17.62
C SER A 49 -8.76 26.00 17.60
N PHE A 50 -9.22 24.98 16.87
CA PHE A 50 -8.42 23.79 16.59
C PHE A 50 -7.07 24.18 15.94
N LEU A 51 -7.10 25.04 14.93
CA LEU A 51 -5.90 25.42 14.18
C LEU A 51 -4.90 26.20 15.05
N PHE A 52 -5.36 27.02 16.00
CA PHE A 52 -4.48 27.62 16.99
C PHE A 52 -3.82 26.55 17.87
N TRP A 53 -4.61 25.61 18.41
CA TRP A 53 -4.10 24.52 19.24
C TRP A 53 -3.11 23.64 18.46
N LEU A 54 -3.47 23.26 17.23
CA LEU A 54 -2.63 22.43 16.36
C LEU A 54 -1.26 23.09 16.14
N ASN A 55 -1.25 24.34 15.68
CA ASN A 55 -0.03 25.05 15.30
C ASN A 55 0.79 25.55 16.52
N THR A 56 0.23 25.52 17.74
CA THR A 56 0.91 25.96 18.96
C THR A 56 1.41 24.77 19.79
N PHE A 57 0.64 23.69 19.93
CA PHE A 57 0.91 22.65 20.92
C PHE A 57 1.13 21.26 20.35
N VAL A 58 0.59 20.95 19.18
CA VAL A 58 0.65 19.60 18.63
C VAL A 58 2.00 19.32 17.97
N TRP A 59 2.51 18.12 18.20
CA TRP A 59 3.73 17.59 17.59
C TRP A 59 3.39 16.36 16.78
N THR A 60 4.16 16.15 15.70
CA THR A 60 4.13 14.94 14.87
C THR A 60 5.46 14.20 14.95
N TYR A 61 5.45 13.00 14.43
CA TYR A 61 6.64 12.18 14.27
C TYR A 61 6.78 11.75 12.82
N ASP A 62 7.93 12.02 12.22
CA ASP A 62 8.33 11.47 10.93
C ASP A 62 9.72 10.86 11.05
N ALA A 63 9.85 9.55 10.85
CA ALA A 63 11.13 8.86 10.92
C ALA A 63 12.14 9.38 9.87
N LYS A 64 11.64 10.01 8.80
CA LYS A 64 12.43 10.65 7.74
C LYS A 64 12.64 12.16 7.99
N GLY A 65 12.51 12.61 9.22
CA GLY A 65 12.60 14.03 9.60
C GLY A 65 13.90 14.73 9.17
N ASP A 66 14.96 13.96 8.94
CA ASP A 66 16.21 14.42 8.35
C ASP A 66 16.07 14.94 6.90
N LYS A 67 15.06 14.52 6.15
CA LYS A 67 14.73 15.08 4.83
C LYS A 67 14.28 16.55 4.89
N TYR A 68 13.91 17.03 6.06
CA TYR A 68 13.45 18.40 6.29
C TYR A 68 14.52 19.29 6.91
N GLN A 69 15.80 18.92 6.83
CA GLN A 69 16.91 19.73 7.34
C GLN A 69 16.94 21.13 6.74
N GLU A 70 16.59 21.28 5.48
CA GLU A 70 16.45 22.57 4.80
C GLU A 70 15.39 23.48 5.44
N LEU A 71 14.39 22.87 6.10
CA LEU A 71 13.37 23.58 6.88
C LEU A 71 13.77 23.78 8.36
N GLY A 72 15.01 23.44 8.75
CA GLY A 72 15.53 23.58 10.09
C GLY A 72 15.16 22.44 11.05
N TYR A 73 14.63 21.32 10.56
CA TYR A 73 14.35 20.14 11.39
C TYR A 73 15.57 19.23 11.47
N THR A 74 15.99 18.90 12.68
CA THR A 74 17.13 18.00 12.95
C THR A 74 16.71 16.75 13.71
N SER A 75 15.41 16.51 13.83
CA SER A 75 14.83 15.46 14.67
C SER A 75 13.57 14.89 14.01
N PRO A 76 13.27 13.59 14.17
CA PRO A 76 12.00 13.02 13.76
C PRO A 76 10.78 13.58 14.52
N HIS A 77 11.02 14.29 15.62
CA HIS A 77 10.00 14.96 16.40
C HIS A 77 9.80 16.38 15.90
N MET A 78 8.72 16.64 15.19
CA MET A 78 8.46 17.93 14.54
C MET A 78 7.21 18.61 15.09
N PRO A 79 7.20 19.96 15.22
CA PRO A 79 5.95 20.66 15.47
C PRO A 79 4.97 20.42 14.31
N PHE A 80 3.71 20.21 14.61
CA PHE A 80 2.70 20.19 13.56
C PHE A 80 2.40 21.61 13.12
N ILE A 81 3.00 22.04 12.03
CA ILE A 81 2.72 23.30 11.36
C ILE A 81 1.90 22.97 10.12
N SER A 82 0.60 23.24 10.16
CA SER A 82 -0.29 22.85 9.07
C SER A 82 -0.04 23.66 7.81
N PHE A 83 -0.15 23.01 6.66
CA PHE A 83 -0.19 23.66 5.35
C PHE A 83 -1.59 24.20 5.05
N ASP A 84 -1.73 25.08 4.07
CA ASP A 84 -3.01 25.71 3.77
C ASP A 84 -4.10 24.69 3.39
N TYR A 85 -3.78 23.65 2.63
CA TYR A 85 -4.74 22.59 2.31
C TYR A 85 -5.17 21.79 3.56
N GLN A 86 -4.29 21.65 4.55
CA GLN A 86 -4.63 21.00 5.83
C GLN A 86 -5.49 21.91 6.71
N ASP A 87 -5.29 23.23 6.63
CA ASP A 87 -6.15 24.18 7.33
C ASP A 87 -7.60 24.10 6.83
N ASP A 88 -7.77 24.12 5.50
CA ASP A 88 -9.09 24.02 4.88
C ASP A 88 -9.75 22.67 5.20
N HIS A 89 -8.98 21.59 5.10
CA HIS A 89 -9.48 20.26 5.39
C HIS A 89 -9.81 20.03 6.88
N ALA A 90 -9.04 20.63 7.79
CA ALA A 90 -9.36 20.60 9.23
C ALA A 90 -10.70 21.26 9.55
N VAL A 91 -11.07 22.31 8.83
CA VAL A 91 -12.40 22.94 8.96
C VAL A 91 -13.50 22.00 8.47
N GLU A 92 -13.30 21.36 7.31
CA GLU A 92 -14.24 20.37 6.77
C GLU A 92 -14.44 19.17 7.71
N LEU A 93 -13.36 18.67 8.32
CA LEU A 93 -13.44 17.60 9.33
C LEU A 93 -14.25 18.01 10.56
N GLN A 94 -14.03 19.22 11.08
CA GLN A 94 -14.78 19.73 12.22
C GLN A 94 -16.26 19.90 11.89
N GLU A 95 -16.59 20.51 10.75
CA GLU A 95 -17.95 20.67 10.27
C GLU A 95 -18.66 19.32 10.12
N ALA A 96 -17.99 18.32 9.50
CA ALA A 96 -18.53 16.98 9.34
C ALA A 96 -18.84 16.30 10.68
N ILE A 97 -17.95 16.43 11.66
CA ILE A 97 -18.13 15.86 13.00
C ILE A 97 -19.24 16.59 13.76
N GLU A 98 -19.30 17.92 13.69
CA GLU A 98 -20.30 18.72 14.42
C GLU A 98 -21.71 18.53 13.85
N GLU A 99 -21.84 18.55 12.52
CA GLU A 99 -23.12 18.45 11.80
C GLU A 99 -23.59 16.99 11.61
N GLY A 100 -22.69 16.03 11.69
CA GLY A 100 -23.01 14.60 11.54
C GLY A 100 -23.21 14.20 10.08
N HIS A 101 -22.22 14.43 9.21
CA HIS A 101 -22.21 13.92 7.85
C HIS A 101 -20.92 13.17 7.51
N ASN A 102 -20.99 12.31 6.50
CA ASN A 102 -19.88 11.45 6.12
C ASN A 102 -18.90 12.14 5.17
N LEU A 103 -17.61 11.75 5.26
CA LEU A 103 -16.56 12.17 4.35
C LEU A 103 -15.87 10.95 3.71
N ALA A 104 -15.45 11.11 2.46
CA ALA A 104 -14.58 10.17 1.76
C ALA A 104 -13.37 10.94 1.21
N ILE A 105 -12.17 10.55 1.65
CA ILE A 105 -10.93 11.28 1.41
C ILE A 105 -9.96 10.39 0.64
N GLU A 106 -9.82 10.65 -0.65
CA GLU A 106 -8.76 10.03 -1.45
C GLU A 106 -7.48 10.87 -1.40
N LYS A 107 -6.38 10.21 -1.20
CA LYS A 107 -5.12 10.93 -0.99
C LYS A 107 -3.93 10.29 -1.66
N SER A 108 -2.97 11.11 -2.08
CA SER A 108 -1.60 10.69 -2.30
C SER A 108 -0.95 10.29 -0.97
N ARG A 109 0.10 9.47 -1.03
CA ARG A 109 0.84 9.07 0.17
C ARG A 109 1.54 10.27 0.82
N ASP A 110 1.74 10.20 2.14
CA ASP A 110 2.47 11.20 2.94
C ASP A 110 1.89 12.63 2.83
N MET A 111 0.55 12.74 2.93
CA MET A 111 -0.18 14.01 3.00
C MET A 111 -0.45 14.46 4.45
N GLY A 112 0.00 13.71 5.45
CA GLY A 112 -0.22 14.04 6.87
C GLY A 112 -1.63 13.77 7.39
N GLU A 113 -2.48 13.11 6.60
CA GLU A 113 -3.92 13.03 6.84
C GLU A 113 -4.29 12.27 8.11
N SER A 114 -3.70 11.09 8.36
CA SER A 114 -3.99 10.32 9.58
C SER A 114 -3.60 11.10 10.84
N TRP A 115 -2.51 11.89 10.80
CA TRP A 115 -2.14 12.77 11.90
C TRP A 115 -3.15 13.90 12.12
N LEU A 116 -3.65 14.50 11.04
CA LEU A 116 -4.62 15.58 11.10
C LEU A 116 -5.96 15.10 11.71
N ILE A 117 -6.50 13.99 11.23
CA ILE A 117 -7.76 13.44 11.75
C ILE A 117 -7.62 13.04 13.22
N ILE A 118 -6.53 12.37 13.59
CA ILE A 118 -6.27 11.98 14.98
C ILE A 118 -6.11 13.23 15.87
N ALA A 119 -5.47 14.30 15.37
CA ALA A 119 -5.39 15.55 16.09
C ALA A 119 -6.77 16.20 16.28
N VAL A 120 -7.65 16.16 15.26
CA VAL A 120 -9.03 16.64 15.38
C VAL A 120 -9.79 15.83 16.44
N PHE A 121 -9.74 14.50 16.41
CA PHE A 121 -10.38 13.64 17.40
C PHE A 121 -9.84 13.90 18.83
N THR A 122 -8.52 14.06 18.96
CA THR A 122 -7.87 14.39 20.23
C THR A 122 -8.31 15.76 20.75
N TRP A 123 -8.51 16.73 19.86
CA TRP A 123 -8.98 18.07 20.23
C TRP A 123 -10.43 18.03 20.74
N PHE A 124 -11.34 17.31 20.07
CA PHE A 124 -12.70 17.10 20.57
C PHE A 124 -12.69 16.40 21.94
N TRP A 125 -11.86 15.36 22.08
CA TRP A 125 -11.70 14.63 23.33
C TRP A 125 -11.20 15.50 24.48
N LEU A 126 -10.32 16.48 24.21
CA LEU A 126 -9.78 17.41 25.20
C LEU A 126 -10.77 18.53 25.59
N PHE A 127 -11.38 19.17 24.60
CA PHE A 127 -12.02 20.47 24.77
C PHE A 127 -13.55 20.43 24.66
N ARG A 128 -14.12 19.34 24.17
CA ARG A 128 -15.59 19.20 24.08
C ARG A 128 -16.11 18.37 25.25
N GLY A 129 -17.37 18.58 25.59
CA GLY A 129 -18.00 17.87 26.71
C GLY A 129 -18.30 16.40 26.43
N ALA A 130 -19.05 15.76 27.32
CA ALA A 130 -19.47 14.37 27.20
C ALA A 130 -20.17 14.07 25.88
N GLY A 131 -20.09 12.80 25.42
CA GLY A 131 -20.71 12.34 24.17
C GLY A 131 -19.83 12.53 22.93
N ASN A 132 -18.55 12.88 23.09
CA ASN A 132 -17.58 12.97 22.00
C ASN A 132 -16.65 11.75 22.02
N ASP A 133 -17.25 10.56 21.81
CA ASP A 133 -16.51 9.31 21.66
C ASP A 133 -16.11 9.09 20.20
N PHE A 134 -14.92 8.56 19.98
CA PHE A 134 -14.35 8.34 18.65
C PHE A 134 -13.85 6.91 18.51
N LEU A 135 -13.99 6.38 17.29
CA LEU A 135 -13.43 5.08 16.94
C LEU A 135 -12.40 5.25 15.82
N LEU A 136 -11.22 4.66 16.02
CA LEU A 136 -10.14 4.60 15.06
C LEU A 136 -10.06 3.19 14.48
N GLY A 137 -10.34 3.03 13.19
CA GLY A 137 -10.29 1.75 12.49
C GLY A 137 -9.19 1.66 11.46
N SER A 138 -8.52 0.50 11.38
CA SER A 138 -7.58 0.18 10.32
C SER A 138 -7.63 -1.31 9.96
N ARG A 139 -7.02 -1.67 8.82
CA ARG A 139 -7.08 -3.03 8.22
C ARG A 139 -6.55 -4.16 9.11
N LYS A 140 -5.64 -3.89 10.03
CA LYS A 140 -5.04 -4.88 10.95
C LYS A 140 -4.79 -4.25 12.31
N GLN A 141 -4.80 -5.07 13.37
CA GLN A 141 -4.63 -4.61 14.75
C GLN A 141 -3.30 -3.88 14.99
N GLN A 142 -2.22 -4.29 14.37
CA GLN A 142 -0.91 -3.63 14.46
C GLN A 142 -0.91 -2.20 13.90
N TYR A 143 -1.86 -1.83 13.04
CA TYR A 143 -2.04 -0.46 12.54
C TYR A 143 -3.04 0.34 13.38
N VAL A 144 -3.80 -0.32 14.25
CA VAL A 144 -4.69 0.34 15.21
C VAL A 144 -3.93 0.70 16.47
N ASP A 145 -3.37 -0.30 17.16
CA ASP A 145 -2.64 -0.09 18.41
C ASP A 145 -1.52 -1.12 18.56
N GLU A 146 -0.29 -0.65 18.45
CA GLU A 146 0.93 -1.43 18.69
C GLU A 146 1.96 -0.57 19.40
N LEU A 147 2.43 -1.01 20.54
CA LEU A 147 3.38 -0.26 21.36
C LEU A 147 4.69 0.03 20.59
N GLY A 148 5.06 1.32 20.51
CA GLY A 148 6.28 1.76 19.82
C GLY A 148 6.14 1.93 18.31
N ASN A 149 5.02 1.50 17.72
CA ASN A 149 4.75 1.68 16.28
C ASN A 149 4.06 3.01 16.01
N MET A 150 4.82 4.02 15.58
CA MET A 150 4.29 5.34 15.22
C MET A 150 3.46 5.36 13.91
N SER A 151 3.40 4.25 13.18
CA SER A 151 2.49 4.10 12.05
C SER A 151 1.06 3.78 12.50
N ALA A 152 0.88 3.20 13.70
CA ALA A 152 -0.43 2.89 14.25
C ALA A 152 -1.19 4.13 14.74
N LEU A 153 -2.53 4.03 14.77
CA LEU A 153 -3.41 5.17 15.05
C LEU A 153 -3.40 5.59 16.52
N MET A 154 -3.60 4.63 17.46
CA MET A 154 -3.61 4.92 18.89
C MET A 154 -2.27 5.47 19.42
N PRO A 155 -1.10 4.95 19.00
CA PRO A 155 0.19 5.56 19.31
C PRO A 155 0.33 7.02 18.89
N LYS A 156 -0.27 7.44 17.76
CA LYS A 156 -0.28 8.86 17.35
C LYS A 156 -1.09 9.73 18.32
N ALA A 157 -2.26 9.27 18.75
CA ALA A 157 -3.06 9.98 19.75
C ALA A 157 -2.30 10.12 21.08
N ARG A 158 -1.71 9.04 21.57
CA ARG A 158 -0.85 9.05 22.78
C ARG A 158 0.36 9.97 22.61
N TYR A 159 0.95 9.99 21.43
CA TYR A 159 2.10 10.85 21.11
C TYR A 159 1.73 12.33 21.19
N ILE A 160 0.59 12.72 20.63
CA ILE A 160 0.08 14.10 20.74
C ILE A 160 -0.12 14.46 22.21
N ILE A 161 -0.86 13.66 22.96
CA ILE A 161 -1.19 13.90 24.37
C ILE A 161 0.07 13.99 25.24
N LYS A 162 1.04 13.10 25.03
CA LYS A 162 2.31 13.06 25.78
C LYS A 162 3.12 14.36 25.69
N ARG A 163 2.92 15.13 24.62
CA ARG A 163 3.68 16.36 24.35
C ARG A 163 2.94 17.64 24.72
N LEU A 164 1.68 17.51 25.12
CA LEU A 164 0.94 18.66 25.62
C LEU A 164 1.47 19.09 27.01
N PRO A 165 1.43 20.39 27.33
CA PRO A 165 1.71 20.86 28.68
C PRO A 165 0.76 20.22 29.70
N ASN A 166 1.25 19.87 30.88
CA ASN A 166 0.46 19.21 31.94
C ASN A 166 -0.82 19.95 32.30
N TRP A 167 -0.79 21.31 32.29
CA TRP A 167 -1.96 22.15 32.59
C TRP A 167 -3.05 22.07 31.49
N MET A 168 -2.75 21.51 30.32
CA MET A 168 -3.70 21.29 29.23
C MET A 168 -4.35 19.90 29.30
N LEU A 169 -3.81 18.99 30.07
CA LEU A 169 -4.35 17.64 30.21
C LEU A 169 -5.58 17.61 31.14
N PRO A 170 -6.53 16.71 30.91
CA PRO A 170 -7.65 16.52 31.83
C PRO A 170 -7.15 16.19 33.24
N LYS A 171 -7.79 16.78 34.25
CA LYS A 171 -7.40 16.55 35.65
C LYS A 171 -7.48 15.06 36.01
N GLY A 172 -6.40 14.51 36.50
CA GLY A 172 -6.28 13.09 36.88
C GLY A 172 -5.90 12.15 35.75
N PHE A 173 -5.74 12.67 34.51
CA PHE A 173 -5.31 11.84 33.39
C PHE A 173 -3.84 11.45 33.52
N THR A 174 -3.53 10.19 33.29
CA THR A 174 -2.17 9.65 33.24
C THR A 174 -2.00 8.75 32.01
N LEU A 175 -0.91 8.95 31.28
CA LEU A 175 -0.49 8.05 30.20
C LEU A 175 0.29 6.87 30.76
N GLY A 176 0.10 5.70 30.19
CA GLY A 176 0.90 4.51 30.45
C GLY A 176 0.07 3.24 30.45
N ASN A 177 0.66 2.16 29.96
CA ASN A 177 0.08 0.80 29.97
C ASN A 177 -0.24 0.41 31.41
N GLN A 178 -1.51 0.26 31.74
CA GLN A 178 -2.09 -0.07 33.05
C GLN A 178 -2.65 1.16 33.82
N SER A 179 -2.69 2.36 33.26
CA SER A 179 -3.50 3.41 33.87
C SER A 179 -4.99 3.13 33.61
N GLU A 180 -5.84 3.56 34.51
CA GLU A 180 -7.30 3.48 34.32
C GLU A 180 -7.76 4.22 33.05
N TRP A 181 -6.96 5.19 32.58
CA TRP A 181 -7.29 6.14 31.52
C TRP A 181 -6.61 5.85 30.17
N ASP A 182 -5.55 5.06 30.15
CA ASP A 182 -4.81 4.65 28.96
C ASP A 182 -4.59 3.15 28.94
N ASN A 183 -5.43 2.44 28.19
CA ASN A 183 -5.39 1.00 28.03
C ASN A 183 -5.22 0.63 26.54
N TYR A 184 -4.96 -0.64 26.29
CA TYR A 184 -4.92 -1.16 24.95
C TYR A 184 -6.20 -0.81 24.18
N ASN A 185 -6.06 -0.23 23.00
CA ASN A 185 -7.16 0.27 22.16
C ASN A 185 -8.08 1.30 22.83
N ARG A 186 -7.68 1.98 23.92
CA ARG A 186 -8.61 2.86 24.62
C ARG A 186 -7.93 3.99 25.40
N LEU A 187 -8.36 5.22 25.12
CA LEU A 187 -8.00 6.44 25.86
C LEU A 187 -9.28 7.06 26.43
N ILE A 188 -9.33 7.30 27.73
CA ILE A 188 -10.50 7.82 28.43
C ILE A 188 -10.15 9.19 29.04
N ASN A 189 -10.97 10.18 28.79
CA ASN A 189 -10.90 11.47 29.49
C ASN A 189 -11.57 11.35 30.86
N PRO A 190 -10.84 11.43 31.99
CA PRO A 190 -11.41 11.22 33.33
C PRO A 190 -12.41 12.30 33.73
N VAL A 191 -12.41 13.46 33.08
CA VAL A 191 -13.32 14.58 33.42
C VAL A 191 -14.65 14.49 32.67
N THR A 192 -14.60 14.12 31.39
CA THR A 192 -15.79 14.09 30.53
C THR A 192 -16.34 12.68 30.30
N GLY A 193 -15.54 11.64 30.56
CA GLY A 193 -15.84 10.26 30.20
C GLY A 193 -15.67 9.95 28.71
N CYS A 194 -15.29 10.91 27.88
CA CYS A 194 -15.10 10.70 26.44
C CYS A 194 -13.97 9.71 26.16
N VAL A 195 -14.19 8.87 25.14
CA VAL A 195 -13.29 7.77 24.78
C VAL A 195 -12.80 7.95 23.34
N ILE A 196 -11.50 7.77 23.13
CA ILE A 196 -10.93 7.40 21.82
C ILE A 196 -10.62 5.92 21.88
N SER A 197 -11.28 5.13 21.05
CA SER A 197 -11.09 3.68 20.98
C SER A 197 -10.53 3.25 19.64
N GLY A 198 -9.93 2.07 19.60
CA GLY A 198 -9.37 1.47 18.40
C GLY A 198 -9.97 0.09 18.14
N GLU A 199 -10.22 -0.24 16.87
CA GLU A 199 -10.74 -1.54 16.45
C GLU A 199 -10.14 -1.92 15.09
N ALA A 200 -9.71 -3.18 14.95
CA ALA A 200 -9.27 -3.70 13.67
C ALA A 200 -10.46 -4.09 12.78
N ASN A 201 -10.23 -4.10 11.48
CA ASN A 201 -11.18 -4.52 10.47
C ASN A 201 -11.86 -5.86 10.79
N ASN A 202 -13.19 -5.87 10.80
CA ASN A 202 -14.04 -7.05 10.88
C ASN A 202 -15.47 -6.73 10.38
N ASN A 203 -16.31 -7.75 10.17
CA ASN A 203 -17.68 -7.56 9.66
C ASN A 203 -18.61 -6.79 10.60
N ASN A 204 -18.32 -6.76 11.90
CA ASN A 204 -19.11 -6.07 12.93
C ASN A 204 -18.41 -4.80 13.41
N PHE A 205 -17.50 -4.25 12.63
CA PHE A 205 -16.73 -3.07 12.98
C PHE A 205 -17.61 -1.91 13.42
N GLY A 206 -17.28 -1.32 14.56
CA GLY A 206 -17.92 -0.14 15.10
C GLY A 206 -19.29 -0.38 15.76
N THR A 207 -19.75 -1.64 15.91
CA THR A 207 -21.07 -1.92 16.52
C THR A 207 -21.09 -1.84 18.04
N ALA A 208 -19.92 -1.88 18.68
CA ALA A 208 -19.81 -2.00 20.14
C ALA A 208 -20.12 -0.71 20.93
N GLY A 209 -20.28 0.43 20.26
CA GLY A 209 -20.44 1.74 20.91
C GLY A 209 -21.42 2.66 20.22
N ARG A 210 -21.42 3.93 20.68
CA ARG A 210 -22.01 5.06 19.98
C ARG A 210 -20.91 6.12 19.87
N TYR A 211 -20.66 6.58 18.65
CA TYR A 211 -19.51 7.42 18.35
C TYR A 211 -19.95 8.75 17.73
N LYS A 212 -19.26 9.81 18.12
CA LYS A 212 -19.40 11.12 17.47
C LYS A 212 -18.88 11.07 16.02
N ALA A 213 -17.77 10.37 15.82
CA ALA A 213 -17.26 10.03 14.51
C ALA A 213 -16.45 8.72 14.52
N VAL A 214 -16.37 8.06 13.36
CA VAL A 214 -15.61 6.82 13.13
C VAL A 214 -14.66 7.03 11.95
N LEU A 215 -13.36 6.78 12.18
CA LEU A 215 -12.34 6.78 11.15
C LEU A 215 -12.16 5.37 10.57
N PHE A 216 -12.20 5.27 9.26
CA PHE A 216 -11.83 4.10 8.46
C PHE A 216 -10.52 4.40 7.71
N ASP A 217 -9.40 4.15 8.36
CA ASP A 217 -8.08 4.39 7.77
C ASP A 217 -7.70 3.27 6.81
N GLU A 218 -7.26 3.63 5.60
CA GLU A 218 -6.95 2.72 4.51
C GLU A 218 -8.14 1.84 4.05
N LEU A 219 -9.39 2.37 4.06
CA LEU A 219 -10.63 1.62 3.81
C LEU A 219 -10.59 0.84 2.48
N ALA A 220 -10.02 1.37 1.41
CA ALA A 220 -9.91 0.68 0.13
C ALA A 220 -9.14 -0.66 0.22
N LYS A 221 -8.35 -0.86 1.29
CA LYS A 221 -7.54 -2.05 1.53
C LYS A 221 -8.15 -3.00 2.59
N TRP A 222 -9.41 -2.79 2.97
CA TRP A 222 -10.14 -3.68 3.87
C TRP A 222 -10.80 -4.81 3.08
N GLU A 223 -10.01 -5.75 2.62
CA GLU A 223 -10.45 -6.83 1.74
C GLU A 223 -11.63 -7.60 2.32
N HIS A 224 -12.67 -7.82 1.49
CA HIS A 224 -13.90 -8.58 1.76
C HIS A 224 -14.83 -8.07 2.88
N THR A 225 -14.41 -7.12 3.69
CA THR A 225 -15.17 -6.63 4.85
C THR A 225 -15.49 -5.14 4.79
N ASP A 226 -14.92 -4.41 3.83
CA ASP A 226 -15.04 -2.96 3.68
C ASP A 226 -16.49 -2.47 3.66
N ARG A 227 -17.35 -3.11 2.87
CA ARG A 227 -18.78 -2.80 2.79
C ARG A 227 -19.52 -3.13 4.08
N ALA A 228 -19.32 -4.34 4.62
CA ALA A 228 -19.97 -4.76 5.84
C ALA A 228 -19.60 -3.86 7.03
N ALA A 229 -18.32 -3.52 7.16
CA ALA A 229 -17.82 -2.60 8.18
C ALA A 229 -18.39 -1.18 8.03
N TRP A 230 -18.46 -0.67 6.79
CA TRP A 230 -19.05 0.65 6.52
C TRP A 230 -20.54 0.70 6.85
N GLU A 231 -21.28 -0.34 6.50
CA GLU A 231 -22.73 -0.45 6.77
C GLU A 231 -23.01 -0.66 8.26
N SER A 232 -22.26 -1.54 8.94
CA SER A 232 -22.45 -1.82 10.37
C SER A 232 -22.25 -0.60 11.27
N ALA A 233 -21.35 0.31 10.91
CA ALA A 233 -21.16 1.56 11.65
C ALA A 233 -22.28 2.59 11.45
N SER A 234 -23.21 2.40 10.51
CA SER A 234 -24.27 3.37 10.21
C SER A 234 -25.24 3.58 11.37
N ASP A 235 -25.45 2.56 12.20
CA ASP A 235 -26.34 2.64 13.36
C ASP A 235 -25.65 3.24 14.60
N THR A 236 -24.34 3.45 14.55
CA THR A 236 -23.54 3.84 15.71
C THR A 236 -22.95 5.23 15.61
N THR A 237 -22.90 5.80 14.40
CA THR A 237 -22.42 7.17 14.16
C THR A 237 -23.13 7.82 12.98
N SER A 238 -23.30 9.14 13.05
CA SER A 238 -23.73 9.98 11.92
C SER A 238 -22.55 10.52 11.10
N CYS A 239 -21.30 10.32 11.54
CA CYS A 239 -20.10 10.82 10.86
C CYS A 239 -19.07 9.69 10.66
N LYS A 240 -19.05 9.15 9.45
CA LYS A 240 -18.04 8.18 9.00
C LYS A 240 -17.03 8.90 8.12
N ILE A 241 -15.74 8.76 8.45
CA ILE A 241 -14.63 9.37 7.74
C ILE A 241 -13.80 8.25 7.11
N ALA A 242 -13.96 8.05 5.80
CA ALA A 242 -13.20 7.09 5.02
C ALA A 242 -11.96 7.74 4.42
N VAL A 243 -10.79 7.16 4.65
CA VAL A 243 -9.51 7.65 4.10
C VAL A 243 -8.77 6.52 3.42
N SER A 244 -8.31 6.73 2.19
CA SER A 244 -7.42 5.78 1.52
C SER A 244 -6.65 6.39 0.36
N SER A 245 -5.57 5.72 -0.08
CA SER A 245 -5.03 5.85 -1.44
C SER A 245 -5.89 5.00 -2.40
N ALA A 246 -5.75 5.25 -3.70
CA ALA A 246 -6.45 4.47 -4.72
C ALA A 246 -6.07 2.98 -4.67
N TRP A 247 -7.07 2.07 -4.75
CA TRP A 247 -6.87 0.63 -4.67
C TRP A 247 -7.89 -0.14 -5.53
N GLY A 248 -7.75 -0.03 -6.86
CA GLY A 248 -8.68 -0.64 -7.83
C GLY A 248 -10.03 0.08 -7.95
N GLU A 249 -10.72 -0.19 -9.04
CA GLU A 249 -12.07 0.36 -9.32
C GLU A 249 -13.16 -0.47 -8.64
N ARG A 250 -12.98 -0.80 -7.36
CA ARG A 250 -13.88 -1.68 -6.60
C ARG A 250 -14.00 -1.31 -5.13
N GLY A 251 -14.96 -1.95 -4.47
CA GLY A 251 -15.22 -1.84 -3.05
C GLY A 251 -15.95 -0.57 -2.67
N ILE A 252 -16.33 -0.49 -1.40
CA ILE A 252 -17.17 0.62 -0.92
C ILE A 252 -16.44 1.96 -1.05
N PHE A 253 -15.11 2.02 -0.85
CA PHE A 253 -14.38 3.28 -0.92
C PHE A 253 -14.40 3.89 -2.33
N PHE A 254 -14.19 3.07 -3.38
CA PHE A 254 -14.32 3.54 -4.76
C PHE A 254 -15.72 4.07 -5.07
N GLU A 255 -16.76 3.36 -4.60
CA GLU A 255 -18.15 3.80 -4.78
C GLU A 255 -18.45 5.13 -4.05
N LEU A 256 -17.91 5.33 -2.83
CA LEU A 256 -18.06 6.57 -2.09
C LEU A 256 -17.46 7.78 -2.81
N ILE A 257 -16.34 7.56 -3.52
CA ILE A 257 -15.67 8.61 -4.28
C ILE A 257 -16.37 8.87 -5.63
N HIS A 258 -16.80 7.83 -6.36
CA HIS A 258 -17.16 7.97 -7.79
C HIS A 258 -18.66 7.82 -8.09
N GLN A 259 -19.43 7.09 -7.27
CA GLN A 259 -20.76 6.64 -7.67
C GLN A 259 -21.94 7.33 -6.97
N LYS A 260 -21.71 8.11 -5.92
CA LYS A 260 -22.81 8.67 -5.13
C LYS A 260 -22.88 10.17 -5.20
N ALA A 261 -23.63 10.66 -6.15
CA ALA A 261 -24.05 12.04 -6.16
C ALA A 261 -24.90 12.33 -4.89
N GLY A 262 -24.44 13.21 -4.03
CA GLY A 262 -25.22 13.92 -3.03
C GLY A 262 -25.26 13.38 -1.60
N ALA A 263 -24.78 12.15 -1.33
CA ALA A 263 -24.80 11.60 0.03
C ALA A 263 -23.47 11.77 0.80
N ILE A 264 -22.34 11.91 0.11
CA ILE A 264 -21.01 12.05 0.69
C ILE A 264 -20.22 13.06 -0.13
N LYS A 265 -19.51 13.95 0.54
CA LYS A 265 -18.59 14.89 -0.10
C LYS A 265 -17.24 14.22 -0.29
N PRO A 266 -16.81 13.91 -1.53
CA PRO A 266 -15.46 13.41 -1.79
C PRO A 266 -14.44 14.55 -1.66
N ILE A 267 -13.30 14.25 -1.06
CA ILE A 267 -12.17 15.16 -0.92
C ILE A 267 -10.97 14.51 -1.57
N ARG A 268 -10.27 15.26 -2.43
CA ARG A 268 -9.08 14.76 -3.14
C ARG A 268 -7.84 15.52 -2.70
N LEU A 269 -6.93 14.83 -2.00
CA LEU A 269 -5.65 15.37 -1.52
C LEU A 269 -4.51 14.85 -2.39
N ILE A 270 -4.36 15.43 -3.58
CA ILE A 270 -3.27 15.10 -4.50
C ILE A 270 -1.94 15.71 -4.05
N TRP A 271 -0.83 15.04 -4.33
CA TRP A 271 0.52 15.45 -3.95
C TRP A 271 0.87 16.90 -4.29
N LYS A 272 0.33 17.45 -5.38
CA LYS A 272 0.53 18.85 -5.81
C LYS A 272 0.06 19.91 -4.80
N LEU A 273 -0.82 19.53 -3.89
CA LEU A 273 -1.25 20.42 -2.80
C LEU A 273 -0.18 20.56 -1.71
N HIS A 274 0.78 19.61 -1.66
CA HIS A 274 1.80 19.60 -0.62
C HIS A 274 2.98 20.48 -1.04
N PRO A 275 3.30 21.57 -0.31
CA PRO A 275 4.28 22.57 -0.75
C PRO A 275 5.72 22.06 -0.84
N LEU A 276 6.02 20.90 -0.25
CA LEU A 276 7.34 20.25 -0.29
C LEU A 276 7.43 19.14 -1.34
N LYS A 277 6.42 19.01 -2.21
CA LYS A 277 6.37 18.03 -3.30
C LYS A 277 6.25 18.78 -4.62
N ASP A 278 7.35 18.90 -5.29
CA ASP A 278 7.46 19.57 -6.59
C ASP A 278 7.61 18.56 -7.74
N ASP A 279 7.89 19.05 -8.94
CA ASP A 279 8.07 18.22 -10.12
C ASP A 279 9.36 17.39 -10.03
N GLU A 280 10.39 17.82 -9.30
CA GLU A 280 11.62 17.06 -9.07
C GLU A 280 11.33 15.88 -8.13
N TRP A 281 10.61 16.13 -7.04
CA TRP A 281 10.10 15.06 -6.18
C TRP A 281 9.27 14.04 -6.96
N TYR A 282 8.37 14.52 -7.86
CA TYR A 282 7.54 13.64 -8.67
C TYR A 282 8.37 12.78 -9.64
N ALA A 283 9.37 13.38 -10.30
CA ALA A 283 10.28 12.66 -11.17
C ALA A 283 11.06 11.56 -10.42
N GLU A 284 11.50 11.85 -9.20
CA GLU A 284 12.17 10.86 -8.33
C GLU A 284 11.22 9.72 -7.92
N GLN A 285 9.96 10.03 -7.56
CA GLN A 285 8.98 8.98 -7.29
C GLN A 285 8.75 8.10 -8.52
N LYS A 286 8.67 8.70 -9.71
CA LYS A 286 8.48 7.99 -10.98
C LYS A 286 9.68 7.09 -11.30
N ARG A 287 10.89 7.48 -10.93
CA ARG A 287 12.11 6.71 -11.12
C ARG A 287 12.22 5.50 -10.17
N THR A 288 11.68 5.59 -8.97
CA THR A 288 11.88 4.62 -7.88
C THR A 288 10.68 3.70 -7.63
N ARG A 289 9.51 3.97 -8.25
CA ARG A 289 8.28 3.21 -8.02
C ARG A 289 7.79 2.51 -9.27
N SER A 290 7.14 1.36 -9.10
CA SER A 290 6.40 0.72 -10.19
C SER A 290 5.22 1.58 -10.64
N LYS A 291 4.74 1.37 -11.88
CA LYS A 291 3.58 2.08 -12.43
C LYS A 291 2.32 1.91 -11.55
N ALA A 292 2.09 0.70 -11.02
CA ALA A 292 0.96 0.45 -10.11
C ALA A 292 1.10 1.22 -8.80
N ASP A 293 2.31 1.27 -8.22
CA ASP A 293 2.56 2.03 -6.98
C ASP A 293 2.45 3.55 -7.21
N MET A 294 2.95 4.07 -8.34
CA MET A 294 2.73 5.46 -8.74
C MET A 294 1.23 5.77 -8.84
N SER A 295 0.48 4.94 -9.56
CA SER A 295 -0.96 5.11 -9.75
C SER A 295 -1.73 5.08 -8.42
N SER A 296 -1.40 4.15 -7.53
CA SER A 296 -2.06 4.02 -6.23
C SER A 296 -1.68 5.14 -5.26
N ASN A 297 -0.38 5.36 -5.07
CA ASN A 297 0.13 6.13 -3.94
C ASN A 297 0.50 7.58 -4.28
N VAL A 298 0.61 7.93 -5.57
CA VAL A 298 0.98 9.29 -5.99
C VAL A 298 -0.12 9.93 -6.82
N ASP A 299 -0.57 9.27 -7.90
CA ASP A 299 -1.46 9.89 -8.90
C ASP A 299 -2.94 9.77 -8.56
N ILE A 300 -3.31 8.90 -7.61
CA ILE A 300 -4.71 8.58 -7.27
C ILE A 300 -5.46 8.10 -8.53
N ASN A 301 -4.91 7.11 -9.20
CA ASN A 301 -5.47 6.51 -10.39
C ASN A 301 -5.94 5.09 -10.09
N TYR A 302 -7.25 4.89 -10.03
CA TYR A 302 -7.85 3.59 -9.67
C TYR A 302 -7.71 2.55 -10.76
N ALA A 303 -7.82 2.94 -12.03
CA ALA A 303 -7.79 2.01 -13.17
C ALA A 303 -6.49 1.20 -13.26
N THR A 304 -5.37 1.77 -12.82
CA THR A 304 -4.04 1.15 -12.90
C THR A 304 -3.44 0.81 -11.54
N SER A 305 -4.19 1.01 -10.45
CA SER A 305 -3.64 0.88 -9.09
C SER A 305 -3.58 -0.55 -8.55
N VAL A 306 -4.47 -1.47 -8.90
CA VAL A 306 -4.44 -2.88 -8.42
C VAL A 306 -5.29 -3.86 -9.23
N GLU A 307 -6.38 -3.43 -9.85
CA GLU A 307 -7.23 -4.28 -10.68
C GLU A 307 -7.14 -3.92 -12.15
N GLY A 308 -6.21 -4.46 -12.74
CA GLY A 308 -5.96 -4.49 -14.14
C GLY A 308 -5.24 -5.78 -14.44
N GLN A 309 -4.50 -5.79 -15.47
CA GLN A 309 -3.60 -6.86 -15.84
C GLN A 309 -2.64 -7.20 -14.69
N ALA A 310 -2.34 -8.47 -14.50
CA ALA A 310 -1.28 -8.89 -13.58
C ALA A 310 0.09 -8.32 -14.01
N PHE A 311 0.24 -8.08 -15.31
CA PHE A 311 1.44 -7.55 -15.96
C PHE A 311 1.15 -6.21 -16.65
N PRO A 312 0.96 -5.11 -15.91
CA PRO A 312 0.58 -3.81 -16.48
C PRO A 312 1.68 -3.17 -17.34
N ASP A 313 2.91 -3.64 -17.19
CA ASP A 313 4.08 -3.16 -17.94
C ASP A 313 4.35 -4.00 -19.20
N PHE A 314 3.50 -5.00 -19.50
CA PHE A 314 3.57 -5.77 -20.71
C PHE A 314 2.94 -5.01 -21.88
N ASP A 315 3.75 -4.67 -22.89
CA ASP A 315 3.34 -3.98 -24.11
C ASP A 315 4.12 -4.50 -25.33
N LEU A 316 3.44 -5.20 -26.22
CA LEU A 316 4.05 -5.77 -27.41
C LEU A 316 4.57 -4.73 -28.43
N ASN A 317 4.22 -3.46 -28.28
CA ASN A 317 4.86 -2.40 -29.07
C ASN A 317 6.28 -2.07 -28.58
N ILE A 318 6.61 -2.41 -27.33
CA ILE A 318 7.93 -2.21 -26.71
C ILE A 318 8.71 -3.53 -26.72
N GLN A 319 8.08 -4.63 -26.31
CA GLN A 319 8.74 -5.91 -26.04
C GLN A 319 8.56 -6.93 -27.18
N GLY A 320 7.75 -6.61 -28.18
CA GLY A 320 7.51 -7.51 -29.32
C GLY A 320 8.69 -7.56 -30.28
N LEU A 321 9.04 -8.77 -30.71
CA LEU A 321 10.06 -9.02 -31.74
C LEU A 321 9.39 -9.28 -33.09
N GLU A 322 9.98 -8.72 -34.13
CA GLU A 322 9.57 -8.94 -35.53
C GLU A 322 10.19 -10.21 -36.11
N GLU A 323 11.34 -10.65 -35.58
CA GLU A 323 12.10 -11.79 -36.06
C GLU A 323 12.27 -12.85 -34.96
N ASP A 324 12.36 -14.12 -35.37
CA ASP A 324 12.59 -15.25 -34.47
C ASP A 324 14.00 -15.14 -33.84
N PRO A 325 14.13 -14.99 -32.52
CA PRO A 325 15.41 -14.90 -31.82
C PRO A 325 16.06 -16.27 -31.56
N TYR A 326 15.52 -17.37 -32.07
CA TYR A 326 16.03 -18.71 -31.84
C TYR A 326 17.46 -18.88 -32.38
N ASP A 327 18.35 -19.37 -31.50
CA ASP A 327 19.75 -19.63 -31.81
C ASP A 327 20.13 -21.04 -31.35
N GLN A 328 20.50 -21.93 -32.31
CA GLN A 328 20.93 -23.31 -32.04
C GLN A 328 22.20 -23.42 -31.17
N GLY A 329 22.97 -22.37 -31.08
CA GLY A 329 24.22 -22.32 -30.32
C GLY A 329 24.07 -21.96 -28.85
N ARG A 330 22.85 -21.56 -28.42
CA ARG A 330 22.61 -21.10 -27.06
C ARG A 330 21.86 -22.14 -26.22
N PRO A 331 22.07 -22.16 -24.89
CA PRO A 331 21.23 -22.95 -24.01
C PRO A 331 19.77 -22.53 -24.13
N ILE A 332 18.84 -23.45 -23.90
CA ILE A 332 17.41 -23.16 -23.83
C ILE A 332 16.99 -23.04 -22.36
N GLN A 333 16.25 -22.00 -22.03
CA GLN A 333 15.51 -21.88 -20.78
C GLN A 333 14.09 -22.39 -21.03
N MET A 334 13.59 -23.24 -20.14
CA MET A 334 12.24 -23.81 -20.19
C MET A 334 11.51 -23.49 -18.89
N GLU A 335 10.41 -22.79 -19.00
CA GLU A 335 9.57 -22.36 -17.88
C GLU A 335 8.26 -23.13 -17.91
N CYS A 336 8.04 -23.99 -16.93
CA CYS A 336 6.96 -24.96 -16.91
C CYS A 336 5.81 -24.57 -15.95
N ASP A 337 4.58 -24.67 -16.44
CA ASP A 337 3.36 -24.81 -15.65
C ASP A 337 2.75 -26.18 -15.90
N PHE A 338 2.62 -27.00 -14.86
CA PHE A 338 2.19 -28.41 -14.95
C PHE A 338 0.69 -28.61 -14.77
N ASN A 339 -0.12 -27.62 -15.10
CA ASN A 339 -1.56 -27.81 -15.12
C ASN A 339 -1.97 -28.83 -16.18
N ILE A 340 -3.06 -29.55 -15.91
CA ILE A 340 -3.51 -30.62 -16.81
C ILE A 340 -4.25 -30.05 -18.04
N ARG A 341 -4.76 -28.82 -17.93
CA ARG A 341 -5.52 -28.12 -19.00
C ARG A 341 -5.50 -26.61 -18.81
N PRO A 342 -4.73 -25.89 -19.59
CA PRO A 342 -3.63 -26.35 -20.45
C PRO A 342 -2.36 -26.64 -19.63
N MET A 343 -1.52 -27.55 -20.15
CA MET A 343 -0.10 -27.59 -19.77
C MET A 343 0.63 -26.62 -20.67
N SER A 344 1.48 -25.76 -20.07
CA SER A 344 2.13 -24.68 -20.81
C SER A 344 3.59 -24.55 -20.42
N TRP A 345 4.47 -24.64 -21.43
CA TRP A 345 5.89 -24.43 -21.28
C TRP A 345 6.35 -23.34 -22.24
N SER A 346 7.01 -22.30 -21.74
CA SER A 346 7.63 -21.25 -22.55
C SER A 346 9.14 -21.48 -22.68
N LEU A 347 9.68 -21.14 -23.85
CA LEU A 347 11.09 -21.33 -24.19
C LEU A 347 11.74 -19.99 -24.52
N SER A 348 12.90 -19.73 -23.91
CA SER A 348 13.67 -18.50 -24.12
C SER A 348 15.17 -18.75 -24.20
N HIS A 349 15.90 -17.76 -24.69
CA HIS A 349 17.34 -17.62 -24.55
C HIS A 349 17.66 -16.41 -23.68
N GLU A 350 18.65 -16.53 -22.82
CA GLU A 350 19.24 -15.37 -22.14
C GLU A 350 20.40 -14.81 -22.97
N ILE A 351 20.39 -13.52 -23.25
CA ILE A 351 21.42 -12.80 -23.98
C ILE A 351 21.79 -11.53 -23.22
N LYS A 352 22.95 -11.52 -22.57
CA LYS A 352 23.47 -10.35 -21.82
C LYS A 352 22.55 -9.86 -20.71
N GLY A 353 21.83 -10.78 -20.05
CA GLY A 353 20.91 -10.46 -18.96
C GLY A 353 19.47 -10.22 -19.40
N ASP A 354 19.18 -10.21 -20.71
CA ASP A 354 17.82 -10.08 -21.24
C ASP A 354 17.30 -11.43 -21.75
N ASP A 355 16.02 -11.68 -21.56
CA ASP A 355 15.32 -12.90 -21.94
C ASP A 355 14.57 -12.73 -23.27
N PHE A 356 14.83 -13.61 -24.23
CA PHE A 356 14.22 -13.61 -25.57
C PHE A 356 13.36 -14.85 -25.75
N TYR A 357 12.04 -14.68 -25.66
CA TYR A 357 11.05 -15.75 -25.78
C TYR A 357 10.76 -16.05 -27.25
N PHE A 358 11.06 -17.27 -27.69
CA PHE A 358 11.00 -17.66 -29.10
C PHE A 358 10.01 -18.78 -29.41
N ALA A 359 9.62 -19.61 -28.43
CA ALA A 359 8.67 -20.70 -28.66
C ALA A 359 7.92 -21.09 -27.40
N GLU A 360 6.82 -21.81 -27.58
CA GLU A 360 6.07 -22.44 -26.51
C GLU A 360 5.64 -23.87 -26.91
N VAL A 361 5.45 -24.70 -25.89
CA VAL A 361 4.80 -26.03 -26.01
C VAL A 361 3.54 -25.96 -25.15
N VAL A 362 2.39 -25.89 -25.78
CA VAL A 362 1.09 -25.71 -25.10
C VAL A 362 0.06 -26.68 -25.71
N ASP A 363 -0.68 -27.37 -24.84
CA ASP A 363 -1.78 -28.22 -25.24
C ASP A 363 -3.02 -27.94 -24.40
N ASP A 364 -4.10 -27.54 -25.04
CA ASP A 364 -5.40 -27.25 -24.42
C ASP A 364 -6.17 -28.51 -24.01
N GLU A 365 -5.79 -29.65 -24.56
CA GLU A 365 -6.38 -30.93 -24.23
C GLU A 365 -5.66 -31.62 -23.06
N ARG A 366 -6.15 -32.76 -22.64
CA ARG A 366 -5.50 -33.53 -21.60
C ARG A 366 -4.22 -34.17 -22.14
N THR A 367 -3.10 -33.63 -21.70
CA THR A 367 -1.77 -34.09 -22.12
C THR A 367 -0.97 -34.62 -20.92
N THR A 368 0.24 -35.07 -21.19
CA THR A 368 1.18 -35.56 -20.18
C THR A 368 2.54 -34.86 -20.36
N THR A 369 3.29 -34.74 -19.28
CA THR A 369 4.67 -34.21 -19.29
C THR A 369 5.55 -34.97 -20.28
N ALA A 370 5.35 -36.29 -20.42
CA ALA A 370 6.09 -37.09 -21.38
C ALA A 370 5.76 -36.72 -22.83
N ALA A 371 4.49 -36.42 -23.15
CA ALA A 371 4.08 -36.01 -24.50
C ALA A 371 4.68 -34.63 -24.85
N HIS A 372 4.60 -33.67 -23.95
CA HIS A 372 5.21 -32.33 -24.10
C HIS A 372 6.73 -32.43 -24.29
N MET A 373 7.38 -33.26 -23.48
CA MET A 373 8.81 -33.46 -23.60
C MET A 373 9.20 -34.15 -24.91
N HIS A 374 8.38 -35.06 -25.41
CA HIS A 374 8.60 -35.69 -26.72
C HIS A 374 8.53 -34.65 -27.83
N GLU A 375 7.51 -33.78 -27.82
CA GLU A 375 7.38 -32.68 -28.79
C GLU A 375 8.57 -31.76 -28.76
N PHE A 376 9.03 -31.33 -27.56
CA PHE A 376 10.22 -30.51 -27.40
C PHE A 376 11.45 -31.20 -28.01
N LEU A 377 11.72 -32.45 -27.67
CA LEU A 377 12.89 -33.18 -28.15
C LEU A 377 12.89 -33.41 -29.65
N GLU A 378 11.72 -33.62 -30.25
CA GLU A 378 11.57 -33.74 -31.70
C GLU A 378 11.82 -32.41 -32.41
N ARG A 379 11.20 -31.31 -31.93
CA ARG A 379 11.33 -29.96 -32.47
C ARG A 379 12.80 -29.45 -32.42
N TYR A 380 13.52 -29.76 -31.34
CA TYR A 380 14.90 -29.33 -31.12
C TYR A 380 15.94 -30.44 -31.27
N SER A 381 15.63 -31.48 -32.05
CA SER A 381 16.52 -32.63 -32.27
C SER A 381 17.89 -32.24 -32.84
N ILE A 382 17.94 -31.23 -33.72
CA ILE A 382 19.17 -30.72 -34.37
C ILE A 382 19.82 -29.56 -33.59
N HIS A 383 19.29 -29.19 -32.44
CA HIS A 383 19.86 -28.12 -31.61
C HIS A 383 21.28 -28.47 -31.17
N LYS A 384 22.20 -27.51 -31.30
CA LYS A 384 23.63 -27.75 -31.10
C LYS A 384 24.05 -27.70 -29.64
N ASN A 385 23.57 -26.69 -28.90
CA ASN A 385 23.91 -26.54 -27.49
C ASN A 385 22.85 -27.24 -26.64
N LYS A 386 23.03 -28.52 -26.38
CA LYS A 386 22.06 -29.36 -25.67
C LYS A 386 22.06 -29.16 -24.16
N VAL A 387 22.02 -27.90 -23.70
CA VAL A 387 21.87 -27.51 -22.30
C VAL A 387 20.46 -26.90 -22.12
N LEU A 388 19.71 -27.42 -21.16
CA LEU A 388 18.36 -27.02 -20.80
C LEU A 388 18.33 -26.54 -19.34
N TYR A 389 18.06 -25.24 -19.12
CA TYR A 389 17.76 -24.70 -17.81
C TYR A 389 16.28 -24.86 -17.54
N LEU A 390 15.93 -25.56 -16.46
CA LEU A 390 14.55 -25.94 -16.14
C LEU A 390 14.03 -25.13 -14.96
N TYR A 391 12.95 -24.40 -15.19
CA TYR A 391 12.23 -23.58 -14.22
C TYR A 391 10.76 -24.00 -14.13
N GLY A 392 10.08 -23.67 -13.06
CA GLY A 392 8.64 -23.86 -12.99
C GLY A 392 8.10 -24.06 -11.57
N ASP A 393 6.85 -24.52 -11.51
CA ASP A 393 6.09 -24.72 -10.29
C ASP A 393 6.69 -25.83 -9.41
N PHE A 394 6.73 -25.58 -8.10
CA PHE A 394 7.13 -26.58 -7.09
C PHE A 394 6.28 -27.88 -7.15
N SER A 395 5.01 -27.79 -7.59
CA SER A 395 4.14 -28.96 -7.66
C SER A 395 4.68 -30.07 -8.58
N GLY A 396 5.47 -29.72 -9.61
CA GLY A 396 6.13 -30.66 -10.50
C GLY A 396 7.19 -31.57 -9.83
N LYS A 397 7.59 -31.27 -8.57
CA LYS A 397 8.45 -32.13 -7.73
C LYS A 397 7.64 -33.21 -6.98
N ALA A 398 6.33 -33.07 -6.91
CA ALA A 398 5.50 -33.98 -6.14
C ALA A 398 5.29 -35.31 -6.89
N GLY A 399 6.00 -36.34 -6.46
CA GLY A 399 5.66 -37.71 -6.86
C GLY A 399 4.31 -38.14 -6.27
N SER A 400 3.55 -38.93 -7.03
CA SER A 400 2.28 -39.47 -6.54
C SER A 400 2.52 -40.60 -5.54
N THR A 401 1.72 -40.68 -4.48
CA THR A 401 1.65 -41.84 -3.56
C THR A 401 1.27 -43.16 -4.26
N LYS A 402 0.86 -43.09 -5.51
CA LYS A 402 0.56 -44.26 -6.39
C LYS A 402 1.74 -44.67 -7.26
N GLY A 403 2.96 -44.15 -7.01
CA GLY A 403 4.17 -44.57 -7.73
C GLY A 403 4.37 -43.92 -9.11
N TYR A 404 3.67 -42.82 -9.42
CA TYR A 404 3.95 -42.05 -10.62
C TYR A 404 5.20 -41.20 -10.42
N GLU A 405 6.08 -41.19 -11.44
CA GLU A 405 7.27 -40.39 -11.52
C GLU A 405 6.92 -38.89 -11.48
N ALA A 406 7.70 -38.07 -10.80
CA ALA A 406 7.51 -36.63 -10.78
C ALA A 406 7.76 -36.00 -12.16
N ASP A 407 7.06 -34.91 -12.49
CA ASP A 407 7.14 -34.28 -13.81
C ASP A 407 8.58 -33.88 -14.17
N TYR A 408 9.31 -33.30 -13.24
CA TYR A 408 10.71 -32.96 -13.45
C TYR A 408 11.62 -34.18 -13.67
N ASP A 409 11.33 -35.32 -13.05
CA ASP A 409 12.11 -36.55 -13.24
C ASP A 409 11.86 -37.14 -14.65
N ILE A 410 10.62 -37.05 -15.15
CA ILE A 410 10.26 -37.42 -16.53
C ILE A 410 11.07 -36.57 -17.51
N ILE A 411 11.09 -35.24 -17.34
CA ILE A 411 11.84 -34.31 -18.20
C ILE A 411 13.33 -34.68 -18.20
N LYS A 412 13.93 -34.80 -17.02
CA LYS A 412 15.37 -35.12 -16.86
C LYS A 412 15.73 -36.46 -17.50
N ARG A 413 14.92 -37.49 -17.29
CA ARG A 413 15.14 -38.81 -17.82
C ARG A 413 15.05 -38.81 -19.34
N MET A 414 14.01 -38.19 -19.91
CA MET A 414 13.83 -38.13 -21.37
C MET A 414 14.92 -37.32 -22.07
N ALA A 415 15.32 -36.16 -21.48
CA ALA A 415 16.41 -35.32 -21.96
C ALA A 415 17.73 -36.08 -21.99
N LYS A 416 18.04 -36.78 -20.92
CA LYS A 416 19.29 -37.57 -20.79
C LYS A 416 19.39 -38.65 -21.85
N ASN A 417 18.30 -39.26 -22.23
CA ASN A 417 18.30 -40.34 -23.24
C ASN A 417 18.71 -39.87 -24.65
N VAL A 418 18.67 -38.55 -24.90
CA VAL A 418 19.10 -37.96 -26.19
C VAL A 418 20.22 -36.92 -26.03
N ASN A 419 20.99 -37.08 -24.95
CA ASN A 419 22.18 -36.30 -24.62
C ASN A 419 21.95 -34.81 -24.39
N TRP A 420 20.79 -34.45 -23.84
CA TRP A 420 20.60 -33.13 -23.25
C TRP A 420 21.07 -33.12 -21.79
N GLU A 421 21.76 -32.07 -21.41
CA GLU A 421 22.08 -31.75 -20.03
C GLU A 421 20.94 -30.88 -19.45
N VAL A 422 20.37 -31.28 -18.32
CA VAL A 422 19.33 -30.52 -17.65
C VAL A 422 19.89 -29.93 -16.36
N VAL A 423 19.90 -28.61 -16.29
CA VAL A 423 20.22 -27.84 -15.08
C VAL A 423 18.91 -27.48 -14.38
N ASP A 424 18.65 -28.15 -13.27
CA ASP A 424 17.44 -27.93 -12.46
C ASP A 424 17.58 -26.67 -11.62
N MET A 425 16.82 -25.65 -11.98
CA MET A 425 16.78 -24.35 -11.31
C MET A 425 15.51 -24.15 -10.48
N THR A 426 14.72 -25.21 -10.30
CA THR A 426 13.40 -25.12 -9.64
C THR A 426 13.54 -24.85 -8.13
N ASN A 427 12.71 -23.96 -7.61
CA ASN A 427 12.68 -23.58 -6.19
C ASN A 427 12.18 -24.74 -5.29
N GLU A 428 12.48 -24.64 -3.99
CA GLU A 428 11.96 -25.57 -2.96
C GLU A 428 10.51 -25.26 -2.55
N SER A 429 9.99 -24.10 -2.92
CA SER A 429 8.61 -23.68 -2.69
C SER A 429 8.19 -22.63 -3.72
N ASN A 430 6.88 -22.50 -3.96
CA ASN A 430 6.39 -21.45 -4.85
C ASN A 430 6.60 -20.06 -4.21
N PRO A 431 7.12 -19.09 -4.96
CA PRO A 431 7.27 -17.72 -4.48
C PRO A 431 5.91 -17.06 -4.24
N SER A 432 5.87 -16.07 -3.36
CA SER A 432 4.65 -15.31 -3.16
C SER A 432 4.23 -14.59 -4.46
N HIS A 433 2.93 -14.49 -4.71
CA HIS A 433 2.41 -13.76 -5.88
C HIS A 433 2.92 -12.31 -5.92
N ARG A 434 3.04 -11.67 -4.76
CA ARG A 434 3.53 -10.30 -4.66
C ARG A 434 4.96 -10.16 -5.16
N LEU A 435 5.89 -10.97 -4.61
CA LEU A 435 7.29 -10.92 -5.03
C LEU A 435 7.43 -11.20 -6.53
N SER A 436 6.76 -12.27 -7.01
CA SER A 436 6.89 -12.67 -8.41
C SER A 436 6.32 -11.63 -9.39
N LEU A 437 5.21 -10.96 -9.05
CA LEU A 437 4.66 -9.89 -9.88
C LEU A 437 5.55 -8.64 -9.89
N GLU A 438 6.25 -8.37 -8.79
CA GLU A 438 7.18 -7.24 -8.72
C GLU A 438 8.44 -7.48 -9.53
N VAL A 439 9.01 -8.69 -9.45
CA VAL A 439 10.11 -9.10 -10.33
C VAL A 439 9.70 -8.98 -11.80
N CYS A 440 8.53 -9.52 -12.18
CA CYS A 440 8.04 -9.41 -13.55
C CYS A 440 7.85 -7.96 -14.01
N SER A 441 7.30 -7.10 -13.15
CA SER A 441 7.12 -5.67 -13.46
C SER A 441 8.46 -5.00 -13.73
N LYS A 442 9.46 -5.23 -12.86
CA LYS A 442 10.82 -4.71 -13.06
C LYS A 442 11.47 -5.22 -14.35
N ARG A 443 11.32 -6.52 -14.65
CA ARG A 443 11.90 -7.13 -15.85
C ARG A 443 11.20 -6.67 -17.14
N LEU A 444 9.91 -6.36 -17.09
CA LEU A 444 9.15 -5.80 -18.22
C LEU A 444 9.43 -4.31 -18.41
N TYR A 445 9.71 -3.56 -17.33
CA TYR A 445 10.03 -2.15 -17.39
C TYR A 445 10.89 -1.75 -16.19
N ASP A 446 12.20 -1.64 -16.36
CA ASP A 446 13.11 -1.21 -15.30
C ASP A 446 13.22 0.30 -15.22
N TRP A 447 12.53 0.88 -14.25
CA TRP A 447 12.56 2.32 -13.98
C TRP A 447 13.93 2.83 -13.54
N ALA A 448 14.72 1.99 -12.90
CA ALA A 448 16.09 2.33 -12.47
C ALA A 448 17.06 2.39 -13.66
N ASP A 449 16.77 1.68 -14.74
CA ASP A 449 17.53 1.69 -15.99
C ASP A 449 16.78 2.41 -17.13
N ASN A 450 16.27 3.62 -16.86
CA ASN A 450 15.60 4.50 -17.83
C ASN A 450 14.44 3.84 -18.59
N GLY A 451 13.78 2.85 -18.01
CA GLY A 451 12.69 2.12 -18.63
C GLY A 451 13.15 1.05 -19.61
N HIS A 452 14.37 0.53 -19.46
CA HIS A 452 14.83 -0.63 -20.21
C HIS A 452 13.90 -1.83 -19.98
N THR A 453 13.65 -2.61 -21.04
CA THR A 453 12.96 -3.90 -20.91
C THR A 453 13.97 -5.05 -21.00
N HIS A 454 13.81 -6.01 -20.10
CA HIS A 454 14.66 -7.20 -20.03
C HIS A 454 13.98 -8.46 -20.58
N CYS A 455 12.75 -8.35 -21.10
CA CYS A 455 11.98 -9.46 -21.65
C CYS A 455 11.44 -9.09 -23.03
N TYR A 456 11.74 -9.90 -24.02
CA TYR A 456 11.35 -9.72 -25.41
C TYR A 456 10.58 -10.95 -25.91
N PHE A 457 9.53 -10.76 -26.69
CA PHE A 457 8.59 -11.80 -27.10
C PHE A 457 8.42 -11.84 -28.62
N TRP A 458 8.77 -12.94 -29.24
CA TRP A 458 8.42 -13.20 -30.64
C TRP A 458 6.96 -13.67 -30.72
N LYS A 459 6.09 -12.79 -31.22
CA LYS A 459 4.63 -12.97 -31.17
C LYS A 459 4.15 -14.26 -31.83
N GLU A 460 4.80 -14.66 -32.93
CA GLU A 460 4.44 -15.87 -33.67
C GLU A 460 4.90 -17.14 -32.95
N GLY A 461 5.97 -17.05 -32.18
CA GLY A 461 6.53 -18.19 -31.44
C GLY A 461 5.88 -18.42 -30.07
N VAL A 462 5.38 -17.35 -29.42
CA VAL A 462 4.80 -17.42 -28.06
C VAL A 462 3.41 -16.74 -27.96
N PRO A 463 2.46 -17.05 -28.87
CA PRO A 463 1.17 -16.39 -28.92
C PRO A 463 0.32 -16.59 -27.65
N ARG A 464 0.37 -17.78 -27.04
CA ARG A 464 -0.36 -18.09 -25.80
C ARG A 464 0.22 -17.37 -24.60
N LEU A 465 1.54 -17.32 -24.48
CA LEU A 465 2.21 -16.54 -23.44
C LEU A 465 1.83 -15.05 -23.56
N CYS A 466 1.92 -14.48 -24.76
CA CYS A 466 1.52 -13.08 -24.99
C CYS A 466 0.06 -12.83 -24.63
N MET A 467 -0.84 -13.73 -25.00
CA MET A 467 -2.27 -13.63 -24.66
C MET A 467 -2.48 -13.75 -23.15
N SER A 468 -1.82 -14.69 -22.50
CA SER A 468 -1.89 -14.89 -21.04
C SER A 468 -1.38 -13.65 -20.31
N MET A 469 -0.23 -13.07 -20.70
CA MET A 469 0.30 -11.84 -20.13
C MET A 469 -0.68 -10.66 -20.25
N ALA A 470 -1.36 -10.55 -21.39
CA ALA A 470 -2.32 -9.47 -21.63
C ALA A 470 -3.65 -9.66 -20.88
N GLN A 471 -4.08 -10.89 -20.62
CA GLN A 471 -5.41 -11.20 -20.06
C GLN A 471 -5.41 -11.52 -18.57
N THR A 472 -4.28 -11.98 -18.01
CA THR A 472 -4.19 -12.34 -16.59
C THR A 472 -4.46 -11.13 -15.69
N LYS A 473 -5.39 -11.31 -14.75
CA LYS A 473 -5.86 -10.25 -13.86
C LYS A 473 -5.37 -10.45 -12.43
N ARG A 474 -5.24 -9.35 -11.70
CA ARG A 474 -5.00 -9.38 -10.26
C ARG A 474 -6.31 -9.51 -9.49
N LYS A 475 -6.27 -10.25 -8.37
CA LYS A 475 -7.36 -10.34 -7.40
C LYS A 475 -6.77 -10.36 -5.99
N GLY A 476 -7.14 -9.38 -5.17
CA GLY A 476 -6.78 -9.36 -3.75
C GLY A 476 -5.27 -9.44 -3.47
N GLY A 477 -4.42 -8.79 -4.28
CA GLY A 477 -2.96 -8.85 -4.14
C GLY A 477 -2.29 -10.09 -4.74
N GLY A 478 -3.09 -11.04 -5.26
CA GLY A 478 -2.66 -12.22 -6.00
C GLY A 478 -3.08 -12.19 -7.47
N ILE A 479 -3.11 -13.35 -8.10
CA ILE A 479 -3.56 -13.58 -9.47
C ILE A 479 -4.95 -14.20 -9.44
N LEU A 480 -5.86 -13.70 -10.28
CA LEU A 480 -7.15 -14.33 -10.51
C LEU A 480 -6.95 -15.65 -11.27
N LYS A 481 -7.43 -16.74 -10.70
CA LYS A 481 -7.37 -18.08 -11.29
C LYS A 481 -8.65 -18.33 -12.08
N ASP A 482 -8.69 -17.83 -13.32
CA ASP A 482 -9.82 -17.98 -14.26
C ASP A 482 -9.44 -18.73 -15.53
N GLY A 483 -8.20 -19.24 -15.60
CA GLY A 483 -7.66 -20.01 -16.72
C GLY A 483 -6.84 -19.17 -17.71
N ALA A 484 -6.83 -17.85 -17.58
CA ALA A 484 -6.00 -16.97 -18.41
C ALA A 484 -4.51 -17.00 -17.99
N GLU A 485 -4.23 -17.39 -16.75
CA GLU A 485 -2.94 -17.24 -16.10
C GLU A 485 -1.91 -18.34 -16.41
N HIS A 486 -2.29 -19.47 -16.96
CA HIS A 486 -1.43 -20.65 -17.02
C HIS A 486 -0.06 -20.41 -17.68
N SER A 487 -0.03 -19.87 -18.89
CA SER A 487 1.26 -19.60 -19.55
C SER A 487 2.08 -18.51 -18.85
N SER A 488 1.42 -17.50 -18.30
CA SER A 488 2.11 -16.45 -17.54
C SER A 488 2.56 -16.88 -16.15
N ASP A 489 2.00 -17.96 -15.58
CA ASP A 489 2.52 -18.54 -14.33
C ASP A 489 3.89 -19.18 -14.54
N GLY A 490 4.12 -19.91 -15.64
CA GLY A 490 5.44 -20.42 -16.01
C GLY A 490 6.48 -19.28 -16.12
N PHE A 491 6.14 -18.25 -16.92
CA PHE A 491 6.96 -17.03 -17.03
C PHE A 491 7.31 -16.44 -15.66
N ARG A 492 6.32 -16.26 -14.80
CA ARG A 492 6.47 -15.69 -13.46
C ARG A 492 7.41 -16.50 -12.57
N TYR A 493 7.31 -17.84 -12.62
CA TYR A 493 8.21 -18.73 -11.87
C TYR A 493 9.65 -18.63 -12.38
N GLY A 494 9.84 -18.60 -13.69
CA GLY A 494 11.14 -18.43 -14.31
C GLY A 494 11.79 -17.10 -13.92
N GLN A 495 11.08 -16.00 -14.08
CA GLN A 495 11.59 -14.67 -13.77
C GLN A 495 11.98 -14.52 -12.29
N VAL A 496 11.13 -14.97 -11.34
CA VAL A 496 11.45 -14.84 -9.92
C VAL A 496 12.61 -15.72 -9.48
N THR A 497 12.76 -16.90 -10.10
CA THR A 497 13.87 -17.80 -9.77
C THR A 497 15.20 -17.21 -10.21
N ARG A 498 15.26 -16.57 -11.38
CA ARG A 498 16.48 -15.93 -11.89
C ARG A 498 16.79 -14.61 -11.19
N HIS A 499 15.79 -13.76 -10.98
CA HIS A 499 15.98 -12.36 -10.65
C HIS A 499 15.36 -11.93 -9.30
N GLY A 500 14.80 -12.86 -8.53
CA GLY A 500 14.19 -12.55 -7.23
C GLY A 500 15.16 -11.95 -6.22
N HIS A 501 16.45 -12.24 -6.34
CA HIS A 501 17.51 -11.68 -5.49
C HIS A 501 17.83 -10.21 -5.81
N GLU A 502 17.42 -9.70 -6.96
CA GLU A 502 17.62 -8.30 -7.37
C GLU A 502 16.63 -7.34 -6.66
N ILE A 503 15.62 -7.89 -6.03
CA ILE A 503 14.66 -7.15 -5.22
C ILE A 503 15.06 -7.34 -3.75
N ASP A 504 15.63 -6.30 -3.14
CA ASP A 504 16.04 -6.34 -1.74
C ASP A 504 14.81 -6.56 -0.85
N GLU A 505 14.81 -7.64 -0.06
CA GLU A 505 13.76 -7.91 0.94
C GLU A 505 13.61 -6.77 1.96
N GLN A 506 14.63 -5.93 2.14
CA GLN A 506 14.59 -4.75 3.00
C GLN A 506 13.79 -3.61 2.37
N GLU A 507 13.80 -3.42 1.05
CA GLU A 507 12.87 -2.50 0.36
C GLU A 507 11.42 -2.99 0.50
N PHE A 508 11.21 -4.30 0.49
CA PHE A 508 9.92 -4.95 0.71
C PHE A 508 9.40 -4.80 2.14
N ASN A 509 10.27 -4.96 3.13
CA ASN A 509 9.95 -4.78 4.54
C ASN A 509 9.88 -3.29 4.93
N GLY A 510 10.54 -2.39 4.22
CA GLY A 510 10.46 -0.93 4.38
C GLY A 510 9.07 -0.37 4.05
N VAL A 511 8.29 -1.02 3.19
CA VAL A 511 6.88 -0.66 2.91
C VAL A 511 5.94 -1.14 4.03
N SER A 512 6.35 -2.09 4.85
CA SER A 512 5.56 -2.59 5.99
C SER A 512 5.94 -1.99 7.35
N ARG A 513 6.96 -1.12 7.43
CA ARG A 513 7.45 -0.57 8.70
C ARG A 513 7.31 0.94 8.89
N TYR A 514 6.57 1.65 7.98
CA TYR A 514 6.36 3.09 8.20
C TYR A 514 4.93 3.54 7.89
#